data_adde2f5a07854e0a36a8db7a795bd82a
#
_entry.id   adde2f5a07854e0a36a8db7a795bd82a
#
_cell.length_a   1.000
_cell.length_b   1.000
_cell.length_c   1.000
_cell.angle_alpha   90.00
_cell.angle_beta   90.00
_cell.angle_gamma   90.00
#
_symmetry.space_group_name_H-M   'P 1'
#
loop_
_entity.id
_entity.type
_entity.pdbx_description
1 polymer ?
#
loop_
_entity_poly.entity_id
_entity_poly.type
_entity_poly.pdbx_seq_one_letter_code
_entity_poly.pdbx_strand_id
1 'polypeptide(L)'
;TIENGRDDLAVRRIINVPKRGIGATTINRVQEYANTEDMSFYDALRVAGTIPGVGKSVAKLDGFVQMIQTMRSKQPYYSVKELIEDVLEQTEYRKELMSEGTEEALDRLANIDELLNKAASYAEHADNPSLGGFLEEVALVADIDNLEEDADHVVMMTLHSAKGLEFP
;
A
#
# COMPACT_ATOMS: atom_id res chain seq x y z
N THR A 1 3.18 2.40 -4.59
CA THR A 1 4.64 2.64 -4.55
C THR A 1 5.39 1.65 -5.46
N ILE A 2 5.13 0.35 -5.39
CA ILE A 2 5.76 -0.64 -6.31
C ILE A 2 5.39 -0.31 -7.75
N GLU A 3 4.11 -0.19 -8.07
CA GLU A 3 3.61 0.15 -9.39
C GLU A 3 3.97 1.59 -9.79
N ASN A 4 3.70 2.55 -8.92
CA ASN A 4 3.95 3.97 -9.17
C ASN A 4 4.75 4.61 -8.02
N GLY A 5 6.02 4.91 -8.26
CA GLY A 5 6.88 5.60 -7.30
C GLY A 5 6.70 7.13 -7.25
N ARG A 6 5.91 7.70 -8.15
CA ARG A 6 5.60 9.14 -8.17
C ARG A 6 4.39 9.51 -7.32
N ASP A 7 3.71 8.52 -6.73
CA ASP A 7 2.65 8.74 -5.76
C ASP A 7 3.26 9.02 -4.38
N ASP A 8 3.59 10.27 -4.14
CA ASP A 8 4.22 10.74 -2.91
C ASP A 8 3.34 10.48 -1.68
N LEU A 9 2.01 10.55 -1.82
CA LEU A 9 1.09 10.25 -0.73
C LEU A 9 1.18 8.78 -0.32
N ALA A 10 1.16 7.86 -1.27
CA ALA A 10 1.30 6.44 -1.01
C ALA A 10 2.67 6.12 -0.39
N VAL A 11 3.77 6.71 -0.90
CA VAL A 11 5.11 6.50 -0.33
C VAL A 11 5.16 6.95 1.13
N ARG A 12 4.63 8.15 1.42
CA ARG A 12 4.61 8.71 2.78
C ARG A 12 3.76 7.90 3.76
N ARG A 13 2.67 7.30 3.28
CA ARG A 13 1.81 6.44 4.12
C ARG A 13 2.52 5.17 4.57
N ILE A 14 3.34 4.57 3.70
CA ILE A 14 3.97 3.27 3.97
C ILE A 14 5.39 3.37 4.52
N ILE A 15 6.08 4.50 4.41
CA ILE A 15 7.52 4.61 4.75
C ILE A 15 7.83 4.19 6.20
N ASN A 16 6.87 4.33 7.11
CA ASN A 16 7.00 3.97 8.51
C ASN A 16 5.89 3.01 8.99
N VAL A 17 5.29 2.27 8.09
CA VAL A 17 4.30 1.20 8.35
C VAL A 17 4.75 -0.06 7.61
N PRO A 18 5.11 -1.11 8.30
CA PRO A 18 5.44 -1.23 9.75
C PRO A 18 6.49 -0.23 10.23
N LYS A 19 6.57 -0.07 11.54
CA LYS A 19 7.42 0.95 12.15
C LYS A 19 8.91 0.72 11.88
N ARG A 20 9.56 1.66 11.15
CA ARG A 20 11.00 1.61 10.80
C ARG A 20 11.85 2.62 11.55
N GLY A 21 11.25 3.38 12.48
CA GLY A 21 11.94 4.41 13.24
C GLY A 21 12.38 5.60 12.38
N ILE A 22 11.63 5.91 11.31
CA ILE A 22 11.80 7.09 10.48
C ILE A 22 10.88 8.17 11.04
N GLY A 23 11.44 9.18 11.69
CA GLY A 23 10.68 10.23 12.37
C GLY A 23 10.10 11.27 11.41
N ALA A 24 9.05 11.98 11.84
CA ALA A 24 8.39 13.03 11.06
C ALA A 24 9.36 14.12 10.61
N THR A 25 10.33 14.51 11.43
CA THR A 25 11.36 15.50 11.08
C THR A 25 12.17 15.06 9.85
N THR A 26 12.53 13.77 9.77
CA THR A 26 13.26 13.22 8.63
C THR A 26 12.38 13.25 7.37
N ILE A 27 11.13 12.83 7.49
CA ILE A 27 10.15 12.84 6.38
C ILE A 27 9.96 14.27 5.85
N ASN A 28 9.82 15.26 6.74
CA ASN A 28 9.66 16.65 6.33
C ASN A 28 10.89 17.20 5.61
N ARG A 29 12.10 16.89 6.08
CA ARG A 29 13.34 17.30 5.40
C ARG A 29 13.48 16.70 3.99
N VAL A 30 13.12 15.43 3.84
CA VAL A 30 13.08 14.79 2.52
C VAL A 30 12.06 15.46 1.62
N GLN A 31 10.88 15.81 2.14
CA GLN A 31 9.85 16.51 1.37
C GLN A 31 10.28 17.93 0.96
N GLU A 32 10.90 18.70 1.86
CA GLU A 32 11.43 20.02 1.57
C GLU A 32 12.49 19.94 0.47
N TYR A 33 13.39 18.96 0.55
CA TYR A 33 14.38 18.73 -0.47
C TYR A 33 13.75 18.34 -1.82
N ALA A 34 12.78 17.43 -1.83
CA ALA A 34 12.04 17.02 -3.02
C ALA A 34 11.38 18.23 -3.71
N ASN A 35 10.75 19.11 -2.93
CA ASN A 35 10.10 20.32 -3.44
C ASN A 35 11.14 21.33 -4.02
N THR A 36 12.31 21.43 -3.37
CA THR A 36 13.37 22.38 -3.81
C THR A 36 14.02 21.94 -5.12
N GLU A 37 14.21 20.63 -5.29
CA GLU A 37 14.86 20.02 -6.44
C GLU A 37 13.86 19.58 -7.55
N ASP A 38 12.58 19.89 -7.39
CA ASP A 38 11.49 19.53 -8.32
C ASP A 38 11.47 18.04 -8.69
N MET A 39 11.59 17.19 -7.66
CA MET A 39 11.59 15.74 -7.81
C MET A 39 10.52 15.07 -6.93
N SER A 40 10.19 13.79 -7.21
CA SER A 40 9.28 13.02 -6.37
C SER A 40 9.88 12.75 -4.99
N PHE A 41 9.02 12.57 -3.99
CA PHE A 41 9.47 12.20 -2.64
C PHE A 41 10.29 10.90 -2.65
N TYR A 42 9.90 9.92 -3.49
CA TYR A 42 10.66 8.66 -3.63
C TYR A 42 12.03 8.86 -4.24
N ASP A 43 12.17 9.74 -5.24
CA ASP A 43 13.48 10.05 -5.83
C ASP A 43 14.39 10.79 -4.83
N ALA A 44 13.83 11.68 -4.01
CA ALA A 44 14.56 12.32 -2.92
C ALA A 44 15.03 11.28 -1.86
N LEU A 45 14.23 10.24 -1.57
CA LEU A 45 14.68 9.14 -0.69
C LEU A 45 15.91 8.43 -1.26
N ARG A 46 15.99 8.25 -2.57
CA ARG A 46 17.14 7.58 -3.23
C ARG A 46 18.45 8.34 -3.11
N VAL A 47 18.39 9.62 -2.87
CA VAL A 47 19.54 10.50 -2.66
C VAL A 47 19.64 11.02 -1.24
N ALA A 48 19.04 10.32 -0.28
CA ALA A 48 18.94 10.73 1.13
C ALA A 48 20.28 11.13 1.76
N GLY A 49 21.39 10.53 1.31
CA GLY A 49 22.74 10.85 1.77
C GLY A 49 23.19 12.30 1.47
N THR A 50 22.59 12.96 0.49
CA THR A 50 22.89 14.34 0.11
C THR A 50 22.04 15.38 0.84
N ILE A 51 20.96 14.95 1.52
CA ILE A 51 20.01 15.84 2.18
C ILE A 51 20.55 16.33 3.52
N PRO A 52 20.70 17.65 3.73
CA PRO A 52 21.20 18.19 5.00
C PRO A 52 20.32 17.77 6.19
N GLY A 53 20.98 17.33 7.26
CA GLY A 53 20.31 17.01 8.52
C GLY A 53 19.58 15.64 8.56
N VAL A 54 19.67 14.82 7.52
CA VAL A 54 19.08 13.47 7.45
C VAL A 54 20.07 12.36 7.84
N GLY A 55 21.37 12.68 7.97
CA GLY A 55 22.48 11.73 8.09
C GLY A 55 22.26 10.54 9.04
N LYS A 56 21.68 10.73 10.23
CA LYS A 56 21.38 9.64 11.19
C LYS A 56 20.30 8.64 10.70
N SER A 57 19.49 9.05 9.72
CA SER A 57 18.37 8.26 9.21
C SER A 57 18.66 7.66 7.83
N VAL A 58 19.78 8.02 7.19
CA VAL A 58 20.12 7.58 5.82
C VAL A 58 20.03 6.06 5.69
N ALA A 59 20.66 5.30 6.58
CA ALA A 59 20.63 3.84 6.50
C ALA A 59 19.20 3.24 6.55
N LYS A 60 18.27 3.88 7.28
CA LYS A 60 16.86 3.44 7.34
C LYS A 60 16.11 3.78 6.06
N LEU A 61 16.40 4.95 5.49
CA LEU A 61 15.81 5.37 4.21
C LEU A 61 16.33 4.50 3.06
N ASP A 62 17.62 4.23 3.02
CA ASP A 62 18.24 3.31 2.06
C ASP A 62 17.63 1.91 2.16
N GLY A 63 17.45 1.39 3.37
CA GLY A 63 16.80 0.09 3.60
C GLY A 63 15.38 0.05 3.03
N PHE A 64 14.59 1.12 3.22
CA PHE A 64 13.26 1.22 2.63
C PHE A 64 13.33 1.28 1.10
N VAL A 65 14.22 2.09 0.53
CA VAL A 65 14.41 2.19 -0.92
C VAL A 65 14.82 0.86 -1.52
N GLN A 66 15.78 0.16 -0.92
CA GLN A 66 16.24 -1.17 -1.38
C GLN A 66 15.12 -2.19 -1.34
N MET A 67 14.32 -2.21 -0.27
CA MET A 67 13.15 -3.08 -0.17
C MET A 67 12.17 -2.85 -1.33
N ILE A 68 11.79 -1.61 -1.62
CA ILE A 68 10.90 -1.29 -2.73
C ILE A 68 11.52 -1.67 -4.08
N GLN A 69 12.81 -1.42 -4.28
CA GLN A 69 13.51 -1.78 -5.53
C GLN A 69 13.55 -3.30 -5.73
N THR A 70 13.78 -4.06 -4.65
CA THR A 70 13.75 -5.53 -4.70
C THR A 70 12.38 -6.04 -5.10
N MET A 71 11.30 -5.51 -4.51
CA MET A 71 9.93 -5.87 -4.88
C MET A 71 9.62 -5.53 -6.34
N ARG A 72 10.05 -4.35 -6.81
CA ARG A 72 9.90 -3.96 -8.24
C ARG A 72 10.64 -4.90 -9.18
N SER A 73 11.82 -5.35 -8.82
CA SER A 73 12.59 -6.28 -9.67
C SER A 73 11.94 -7.65 -9.79
N LYS A 74 11.11 -8.05 -8.83
CA LYS A 74 10.35 -9.30 -8.83
C LYS A 74 9.02 -9.19 -9.60
N GLN A 75 8.46 -8.00 -9.72
CA GLN A 75 7.16 -7.75 -10.35
C GLN A 75 6.98 -8.42 -11.72
N PRO A 76 7.95 -8.45 -12.63
CA PRO A 76 7.80 -9.12 -13.93
C PRO A 76 7.72 -10.66 -13.87
N TYR A 77 8.10 -11.25 -12.75
CA TYR A 77 8.24 -12.71 -12.58
C TYR A 77 7.23 -13.30 -11.61
N TYR A 78 6.57 -12.47 -10.80
CA TYR A 78 5.64 -12.88 -9.76
C TYR A 78 4.21 -12.61 -10.22
N SER A 79 3.30 -13.52 -9.90
CA SER A 79 1.88 -13.23 -9.94
C SER A 79 1.54 -12.14 -8.91
N VAL A 80 0.38 -11.49 -9.06
CA VAL A 80 -0.08 -10.47 -8.11
C VAL A 80 -0.13 -11.02 -6.68
N LYS A 81 -0.63 -12.26 -6.52
CA LYS A 81 -0.69 -12.94 -5.22
C LYS A 81 0.71 -13.12 -4.62
N GLU A 82 1.65 -13.69 -5.38
CA GLU A 82 3.03 -13.91 -4.92
C GLU A 82 3.72 -12.59 -4.55
N LEU A 83 3.45 -11.52 -5.30
CA LEU A 83 3.99 -10.20 -4.99
C LEU A 83 3.41 -9.64 -3.67
N ILE A 84 2.12 -9.82 -3.40
CA ILE A 84 1.50 -9.42 -2.13
C ILE A 84 2.08 -10.26 -0.98
N GLU A 85 2.24 -11.56 -1.15
CA GLU A 85 2.84 -12.45 -0.15
C GLU A 85 4.30 -12.03 0.15
N ASP A 86 5.10 -11.70 -0.87
CA ASP A 86 6.46 -11.18 -0.69
C ASP A 86 6.48 -9.85 0.05
N VAL A 87 5.54 -8.93 -0.25
CA VAL A 87 5.39 -7.67 0.50
C VAL A 87 5.10 -7.94 1.98
N LEU A 88 4.19 -8.84 2.28
CA LEU A 88 3.81 -9.19 3.66
C LEU A 88 4.97 -9.83 4.42
N GLU A 89 5.75 -10.68 3.76
CA GLU A 89 6.94 -11.32 4.33
C GLU A 89 8.06 -10.33 4.56
N GLN A 90 8.45 -9.55 3.55
CA GLN A 90 9.55 -8.57 3.62
C GLN A 90 9.28 -7.45 4.63
N THR A 91 8.03 -7.09 4.81
CA THR A 91 7.62 -6.05 5.77
C THR A 91 7.37 -6.60 7.17
N GLU A 92 7.25 -7.92 7.33
CA GLU A 92 6.80 -8.59 8.56
C GLU A 92 5.42 -8.09 9.07
N TYR A 93 4.59 -7.50 8.18
CA TYR A 93 3.34 -6.84 8.58
C TYR A 93 2.35 -7.81 9.26
N ARG A 94 2.23 -9.06 8.75
CA ARG A 94 1.43 -10.09 9.41
C ARG A 94 1.91 -10.38 10.83
N LYS A 95 3.22 -10.44 11.03
CA LYS A 95 3.82 -10.72 12.34
C LYS A 95 3.57 -9.57 13.32
N GLU A 96 3.63 -8.32 12.85
CA GLU A 96 3.28 -7.16 13.65
C GLU A 96 1.82 -7.23 14.11
N LEU A 97 0.87 -7.47 13.19
CA LEU A 97 -0.56 -7.61 13.52
C LEU A 97 -0.81 -8.76 14.51
N MET A 98 -0.19 -9.92 14.31
CA MET A 98 -0.30 -11.04 15.25
C MET A 98 0.23 -10.68 16.65
N SER A 99 1.24 -9.83 16.75
CA SER A 99 1.81 -9.40 18.02
C SER A 99 0.96 -8.36 18.75
N GLU A 100 0.11 -7.60 18.03
CA GLU A 100 -0.81 -6.64 18.63
C GLU A 100 -1.91 -7.33 19.45
N GLY A 101 -2.42 -8.47 19.00
CA GLY A 101 -3.42 -9.31 19.69
C GLY A 101 -4.77 -8.63 19.93
N THR A 102 -5.10 -7.57 19.17
CA THR A 102 -6.37 -6.84 19.28
C THR A 102 -7.40 -7.40 18.28
N GLU A 103 -8.70 -7.17 18.52
CA GLU A 103 -9.75 -7.52 17.56
C GLU A 103 -9.54 -6.82 16.22
N GLU A 104 -9.14 -5.53 16.23
CA GLU A 104 -8.83 -4.79 15.02
C GLU A 104 -7.67 -5.40 14.22
N ALA A 105 -6.67 -5.96 14.89
CA ALA A 105 -5.56 -6.63 14.22
C ALA A 105 -6.01 -7.96 13.60
N LEU A 106 -6.93 -8.68 14.23
CA LEU A 106 -7.53 -9.91 13.67
C LEU A 106 -8.36 -9.59 12.42
N ASP A 107 -9.16 -8.52 12.45
CA ASP A 107 -9.93 -8.07 11.29
C ASP A 107 -9.00 -7.69 10.11
N ARG A 108 -7.89 -7.00 10.40
CA ARG A 108 -6.88 -6.69 9.38
C ARG A 108 -6.22 -7.94 8.80
N LEU A 109 -5.99 -8.96 9.61
CA LEU A 109 -5.47 -10.26 9.14
C LEU A 109 -6.47 -10.95 8.23
N ALA A 110 -7.77 -10.95 8.58
CA ALA A 110 -8.82 -11.48 7.74
C ALA A 110 -8.92 -10.73 6.39
N ASN A 111 -8.85 -9.39 6.41
CA ASN A 111 -8.82 -8.57 5.19
C ASN A 111 -7.60 -8.86 4.30
N ILE A 112 -6.45 -9.19 4.89
CA ILE A 112 -5.26 -9.61 4.13
C ILE A 112 -5.53 -10.95 3.43
N ASP A 113 -6.15 -11.91 4.10
CA ASP A 113 -6.47 -13.21 3.51
C ASP A 113 -7.50 -13.07 2.38
N GLU A 114 -8.49 -12.20 2.54
CA GLU A 114 -9.46 -11.85 1.49
C GLU A 114 -8.78 -11.21 0.28
N LEU A 115 -7.87 -10.25 0.51
CA LEU A 115 -7.08 -9.63 -0.56
C LEU A 115 -6.26 -10.64 -1.35
N LEU A 116 -5.64 -11.62 -0.67
CA LEU A 116 -4.88 -12.70 -1.31
C LEU A 116 -5.77 -13.62 -2.14
N ASN A 117 -6.98 -13.93 -1.64
CA ASN A 117 -7.96 -14.71 -2.39
C ASN A 117 -8.44 -13.95 -3.63
N LYS A 118 -8.72 -12.67 -3.50
CA LYS A 118 -9.09 -11.79 -4.62
C LYS A 118 -7.98 -11.72 -5.67
N ALA A 119 -6.72 -11.59 -5.25
CA ALA A 119 -5.57 -11.57 -6.15
C ALA A 119 -5.40 -12.91 -6.90
N ALA A 120 -5.68 -14.04 -6.26
CA ALA A 120 -5.67 -15.35 -6.90
C ALA A 120 -6.78 -15.46 -7.95
N SER A 121 -8.02 -15.08 -7.59
CA SER A 121 -9.17 -15.09 -8.50
C SER A 121 -8.95 -14.17 -9.70
N TYR A 122 -8.41 -12.96 -9.47
CA TYR A 122 -8.05 -12.04 -10.56
C TYR A 122 -7.09 -12.68 -11.56
N ALA A 123 -6.05 -13.37 -11.08
CA ALA A 123 -5.08 -14.02 -11.95
C ALA A 123 -5.67 -15.17 -12.81
N GLU A 124 -6.76 -15.79 -12.34
CA GLU A 124 -7.47 -16.86 -13.07
C GLU A 124 -8.40 -16.31 -14.17
N HIS A 125 -8.94 -15.10 -14.00
CA HIS A 125 -9.99 -14.56 -14.87
C HIS A 125 -9.48 -13.46 -15.81
N ALA A 126 -8.36 -12.80 -15.51
CA ALA A 126 -7.82 -11.75 -16.35
C ALA A 126 -7.04 -12.33 -17.55
N ASP A 127 -7.28 -11.82 -18.74
CA ASP A 127 -6.55 -12.21 -19.96
C ASP A 127 -5.04 -11.92 -19.87
N ASN A 128 -4.69 -10.85 -19.19
CA ASN A 128 -3.29 -10.43 -18.98
C ASN A 128 -3.13 -9.86 -17.57
N PRO A 129 -3.00 -10.74 -16.55
CA PRO A 129 -2.94 -10.30 -15.16
C PRO A 129 -1.70 -9.45 -14.87
N SER A 130 -1.92 -8.29 -14.29
CA SER A 130 -0.87 -7.35 -13.89
C SER A 130 -1.18 -6.68 -12.57
N LEU A 131 -0.17 -6.16 -11.87
CA LEU A 131 -0.38 -5.41 -10.63
C LEU A 131 -1.23 -4.17 -10.88
N GLY A 132 -0.97 -3.43 -11.97
CA GLY A 132 -1.75 -2.24 -12.33
C GLY A 132 -3.23 -2.57 -12.52
N GLY A 133 -3.55 -3.58 -13.35
CA GLY A 133 -4.92 -4.00 -13.58
C GLY A 133 -5.63 -4.50 -12.30
N PHE A 134 -4.93 -5.22 -11.43
CA PHE A 134 -5.47 -5.62 -10.13
C PHE A 134 -5.80 -4.41 -9.24
N LEU A 135 -4.91 -3.42 -9.19
CA LEU A 135 -5.15 -2.22 -8.40
C LEU A 135 -6.31 -1.38 -8.94
N GLU A 136 -6.49 -1.33 -10.26
CA GLU A 136 -7.66 -0.69 -10.90
C GLU A 136 -8.95 -1.44 -10.53
N GLU A 137 -8.97 -2.77 -10.62
CA GLU A 137 -10.12 -3.58 -10.24
C GLU A 137 -10.50 -3.38 -8.77
N VAL A 138 -9.52 -3.42 -7.85
CA VAL A 138 -9.77 -3.20 -6.42
C VAL A 138 -10.29 -1.78 -6.14
N ALA A 139 -9.81 -0.77 -6.88
CA ALA A 139 -10.26 0.61 -6.71
C ALA A 139 -11.70 0.84 -7.22
N LEU A 140 -12.17 0.04 -8.18
CA LEU A 140 -13.52 0.12 -8.72
C LEU A 140 -14.57 -0.61 -7.86
N VAL A 141 -14.14 -1.57 -7.04
CA VAL A 141 -15.04 -2.29 -6.12
C VAL A 141 -15.31 -1.40 -4.91
N ALA A 142 -16.41 -0.65 -4.96
CA ALA A 142 -16.97 -0.05 -3.75
C ALA A 142 -17.72 -1.13 -2.96
N ASP A 143 -17.81 -0.98 -1.63
CA ASP A 143 -18.56 -1.91 -0.75
C ASP A 143 -20.01 -2.13 -1.22
N ILE A 144 -20.54 -1.20 -2.02
CA ILE A 144 -21.89 -1.20 -2.55
C ILE A 144 -22.07 -2.14 -3.76
N ASP A 145 -20.99 -2.46 -4.49
CA ASP A 145 -21.06 -3.37 -5.64
C ASP A 145 -21.29 -4.82 -5.20
N ASN A 146 -21.16 -5.09 -3.90
CA ASN A 146 -21.48 -6.39 -3.29
C ASN A 146 -22.94 -6.49 -2.79
N LEU A 147 -23.76 -5.46 -2.97
CA LEU A 147 -25.17 -5.50 -2.63
C LEU A 147 -25.95 -6.27 -3.70
N GLU A 148 -26.56 -7.39 -3.31
CA GLU A 148 -27.52 -8.08 -4.17
C GLU A 148 -28.77 -7.20 -4.32
N GLU A 149 -29.05 -6.70 -5.52
CA GLU A 149 -30.15 -5.79 -5.82
C GLU A 149 -31.53 -6.38 -5.51
N ASP A 150 -31.66 -7.72 -5.46
CA ASP A 150 -32.92 -8.44 -5.25
C ASP A 150 -33.17 -8.88 -3.79
N ALA A 151 -32.32 -8.54 -2.86
CA ALA A 151 -32.51 -8.95 -1.46
C ALA A 151 -33.32 -7.90 -0.69
N ASP A 152 -34.43 -8.33 -0.06
CA ASP A 152 -35.25 -7.47 0.83
C ASP A 152 -34.51 -7.24 2.16
N HIS A 153 -33.59 -6.25 2.16
CA HIS A 153 -32.74 -5.91 3.30
C HIS A 153 -32.61 -4.41 3.53
N VAL A 154 -32.32 -4.04 4.75
CA VAL A 154 -32.00 -2.66 5.13
C VAL A 154 -30.49 -2.45 5.03
N VAL A 155 -30.07 -1.54 4.17
CA VAL A 155 -28.66 -1.21 4.00
C VAL A 155 -28.23 -0.22 5.08
N MET A 156 -27.21 -0.56 5.85
CA MET A 156 -26.55 0.32 6.80
C MET A 156 -25.17 0.72 6.23
N MET A 157 -24.92 2.02 6.11
CA MET A 157 -23.65 2.51 5.61
C MET A 157 -23.20 3.78 6.34
N THR A 158 -21.90 4.09 6.24
CA THR A 158 -21.38 5.35 6.76
C THR A 158 -21.73 6.51 5.84
N LEU A 159 -21.74 7.74 6.37
CA LEU A 159 -21.93 8.96 5.58
C LEU A 159 -20.89 9.12 4.47
N HIS A 160 -19.68 8.59 4.66
CA HIS A 160 -18.63 8.58 3.65
C HIS A 160 -18.94 7.60 2.52
N SER A 161 -19.44 6.42 2.83
CA SER A 161 -19.86 5.42 1.84
C SER A 161 -21.10 5.88 1.06
N ALA A 162 -21.99 6.68 1.68
CA ALA A 162 -23.18 7.22 1.04
C ALA A 162 -22.91 8.42 0.11
N LYS A 163 -21.71 9.03 0.19
CA LYS A 163 -21.37 10.21 -0.59
C LYS A 163 -21.28 9.89 -2.08
N GLY A 164 -22.18 10.46 -2.86
CA GLY A 164 -22.25 10.29 -4.33
C GLY A 164 -23.20 9.20 -4.79
N LEU A 165 -23.89 8.53 -3.86
CA LEU A 165 -24.92 7.57 -4.16
C LEU A 165 -26.29 8.27 -4.21
N GLU A 166 -27.12 7.86 -5.16
CA GLU A 166 -28.52 8.28 -5.26
C GLU A 166 -29.39 7.08 -4.85
N PHE A 167 -30.26 7.29 -3.86
CA PHE A 167 -31.23 6.29 -3.44
C PHE A 167 -32.61 6.68 -3.98
N PRO A 168 -33.41 5.72 -4.47
CA PRO A 168 -34.77 5.97 -4.93
C PRO A 168 -35.69 6.44 -3.82
#